data_9d2c674c8d0042d173a76492d772c922
#
_entry.id   9d2c674c8d0042d173a76492d772c922
#
_cell.length_a   1.000
_cell.length_b   1.000
_cell.length_c   1.000
_cell.angle_alpha   90.00
_cell.angle_beta   90.00
_cell.angle_gamma   90.00
#
_symmetry.space_group_name_H-M   'P 1'
#
loop_
_entity.id
_entity.type
_entity.pdbx_description
1 polymer ?
#
loop_
_entity_poly.entity_id
_entity_poly.type
_entity_poly.pdbx_seq_one_letter_code
_entity_poly.pdbx_strand_id
1 'polypeptide(L)'
;LGARTEERILDALAGLDPAKARMRLGEAAGRLGTIMGALARAPGVGSLIPTGSFRRRRETIGDLDLLAEADDGAALVERFTELPGVSQVLGQGQHKAAVRLRGGPQVDLMIMPPGEAGAYLVHFTGSAAHNVRLRGLARDRGWSLSEHGFVRLGDDGRPLEGPAAERRTFATEAEVYAFLGLPFIEPELREDGGEIEAAMDDRLPRLVTLAALEGDAHSHSDWSDGHLTIEQVAEATRLRGHAYQVLSDHSRSLAIANGLTVERVERQRLEIAALNERFAREEAEGRAPEGSHPDGFRLLHGCELEIRVDGQLDYPDELLARYDVVVASLHVGRKQPRAQLMARYHTALQNPHVDIIAHPSGRKLGMRDDLDLDWDALYQEAAETHTLLEINGSDERLDLADPRIRRAHAMGCRFVVDSDAHYRHEYDNLAWGIGLARRGWLQPADVLNTRSREALLAWMAGDRSV
;
A
#
# COMPACT_ATOMS: atom_id res chain seq x y z
N LEU A 1 -21.39 -21.26 -23.72
CA LEU A 1 -20.63 -20.16 -24.37
C LEU A 1 -20.72 -20.42 -25.89
N GLY A 2 -21.03 -19.41 -26.71
CA GLY A 2 -21.07 -19.58 -28.15
C GLY A 2 -19.67 -19.71 -28.75
N ALA A 3 -19.53 -20.42 -29.90
CA ALA A 3 -18.24 -20.68 -30.57
C ALA A 3 -17.36 -19.44 -30.76
N ARG A 4 -17.93 -18.27 -31.07
CA ARG A 4 -17.20 -16.98 -31.14
C ARG A 4 -16.62 -16.52 -29.80
N THR A 5 -17.26 -16.86 -28.69
CA THR A 5 -16.78 -16.50 -27.35
C THR A 5 -15.64 -17.42 -26.96
N GLU A 6 -15.75 -18.69 -27.31
CA GLU A 6 -14.70 -19.70 -27.09
C GLU A 6 -13.43 -19.37 -27.90
N GLU A 7 -13.58 -19.03 -29.19
CA GLU A 7 -12.48 -18.61 -30.07
C GLU A 7 -11.77 -17.35 -29.51
N ARG A 8 -12.52 -16.34 -29.07
CA ARG A 8 -11.96 -15.13 -28.44
C ARG A 8 -11.23 -15.44 -27.13
N ILE A 9 -11.71 -16.40 -26.34
CA ILE A 9 -11.03 -16.84 -25.12
C ILE A 9 -9.74 -17.59 -25.46
N LEU A 10 -9.77 -18.46 -26.45
CA LEU A 10 -8.59 -19.19 -26.91
C LEU A 10 -7.52 -18.26 -27.51
N ASP A 11 -7.92 -17.26 -28.29
CA ASP A 11 -7.01 -16.24 -28.83
C ASP A 11 -6.42 -15.38 -27.70
N ALA A 12 -7.24 -14.99 -26.72
CA ALA A 12 -6.76 -14.24 -25.54
C ALA A 12 -5.79 -15.08 -24.70
N LEU A 13 -6.07 -16.38 -24.50
CA LEU A 13 -5.18 -17.31 -23.78
C LEU A 13 -3.87 -17.55 -24.54
N ALA A 14 -3.92 -17.66 -25.89
CA ALA A 14 -2.72 -17.79 -26.72
C ALA A 14 -1.84 -16.54 -26.71
N GLY A 15 -2.44 -15.35 -26.49
CA GLY A 15 -1.73 -14.08 -26.32
C GLY A 15 -1.19 -13.83 -24.92
N LEU A 16 -1.62 -14.61 -23.92
CA LEU A 16 -1.11 -14.54 -22.57
C LEU A 16 0.26 -15.21 -22.49
N ASP A 17 1.31 -14.42 -22.38
CA ASP A 17 2.62 -14.90 -21.98
C ASP A 17 2.65 -14.99 -20.43
N PRO A 18 2.58 -16.19 -19.82
CA PRO A 18 2.60 -16.33 -18.37
C PRO A 18 3.87 -15.72 -17.74
N ALA A 19 4.93 -15.56 -18.54
CA ALA A 19 6.17 -14.93 -18.10
C ALA A 19 6.05 -13.40 -17.95
N LYS A 20 5.02 -12.80 -18.54
CA LYS A 20 4.73 -11.35 -18.45
C LYS A 20 3.53 -11.04 -17.56
N ALA A 21 2.86 -12.05 -17.02
CA ALA A 21 1.77 -11.85 -16.08
C ALA A 21 2.30 -11.14 -14.81
N ARG A 22 1.67 -10.01 -14.49
CA ARG A 22 1.98 -9.28 -13.25
C ARG A 22 1.06 -9.77 -12.15
N MET A 23 1.62 -9.99 -10.95
CA MET A 23 0.87 -10.36 -9.76
C MET A 23 0.60 -9.12 -8.89
N ARG A 24 -0.40 -9.18 -8.06
CA ARG A 24 -0.68 -8.13 -7.06
C ARG A 24 0.38 -8.14 -5.96
N LEU A 25 0.52 -7.02 -5.28
CA LEU A 25 1.53 -6.82 -4.23
C LEU A 25 1.39 -7.84 -3.08
N GLY A 26 0.18 -8.11 -2.60
CA GLY A 26 -0.07 -9.09 -1.53
C GLY A 26 0.21 -10.53 -1.97
N GLU A 27 -0.11 -10.88 -3.22
CA GLU A 27 0.28 -12.18 -3.78
C GLU A 27 1.81 -12.34 -3.81
N ALA A 28 2.52 -11.30 -4.26
CA ALA A 28 3.98 -11.28 -4.27
C ALA A 28 4.56 -11.44 -2.85
N ALA A 29 3.97 -10.77 -1.85
CA ALA A 29 4.35 -10.89 -0.45
C ALA A 29 4.21 -12.33 0.08
N GLY A 30 3.10 -13.00 -0.20
CA GLY A 30 2.88 -14.39 0.20
C GLY A 30 3.91 -15.35 -0.41
N ARG A 31 4.22 -15.17 -1.70
CA ARG A 31 5.23 -15.97 -2.41
C ARG A 31 6.63 -15.72 -1.85
N LEU A 32 7.02 -14.46 -1.67
CA LEU A 32 8.29 -14.07 -1.06
C LEU A 32 8.44 -14.61 0.36
N GLY A 33 7.40 -14.50 1.19
CA GLY A 33 7.40 -15.04 2.54
C GLY A 33 7.67 -16.54 2.59
N THR A 34 7.08 -17.29 1.66
CA THR A 34 7.30 -18.75 1.51
C THR A 34 8.76 -19.06 1.12
N ILE A 35 9.29 -18.37 0.11
CA ILE A 35 10.66 -18.55 -0.37
C ILE A 35 11.67 -18.17 0.71
N MET A 36 11.53 -16.98 1.29
CA MET A 36 12.43 -16.48 2.32
C MET A 36 12.40 -17.37 3.57
N GLY A 37 11.22 -17.85 3.98
CA GLY A 37 11.09 -18.79 5.10
C GLY A 37 11.77 -20.14 4.84
N ALA A 38 11.84 -20.60 3.60
CA ALA A 38 12.56 -21.80 3.23
C ALA A 38 14.09 -21.58 3.20
N LEU A 39 14.55 -20.44 2.69
CA LEU A 39 15.96 -20.09 2.58
C LEU A 39 16.57 -19.71 3.94
N ALA A 40 15.85 -19.00 4.80
CA ALA A 40 16.32 -18.60 6.13
C ALA A 40 16.70 -19.78 7.05
N ARG A 41 16.25 -21.00 6.72
CA ARG A 41 16.62 -22.20 7.45
C ARG A 41 17.96 -22.79 7.00
N ALA A 42 18.61 -22.24 5.98
CA ALA A 42 19.92 -22.67 5.54
C ALA A 42 21.00 -22.17 6.51
N PRO A 43 22.00 -23.01 6.87
CA PRO A 43 23.13 -22.57 7.69
C PRO A 43 23.89 -21.43 7.02
N GLY A 44 24.36 -20.46 7.82
CA GLY A 44 25.21 -19.37 7.34
C GLY A 44 24.49 -18.28 6.53
N VAL A 45 23.15 -18.27 6.50
CA VAL A 45 22.39 -17.17 5.93
C VAL A 45 22.28 -16.03 6.94
N GLY A 46 22.86 -14.87 6.61
CA GLY A 46 22.83 -13.67 7.45
C GLY A 46 21.56 -12.86 7.25
N SER A 47 21.30 -12.42 6.03
CA SER A 47 20.12 -11.61 5.70
C SER A 47 19.49 -12.04 4.38
N LEU A 48 18.16 -11.87 4.29
CA LEU A 48 17.37 -12.04 3.07
C LEU A 48 16.49 -10.80 2.90
N ILE A 49 16.68 -10.07 1.81
CA ILE A 49 16.01 -8.79 1.59
C ILE A 49 15.31 -8.83 0.24
N PRO A 50 13.96 -8.70 0.20
CA PRO A 50 13.26 -8.53 -1.06
C PRO A 50 13.56 -7.14 -1.62
N THR A 51 13.77 -7.05 -2.93
CA THR A 51 14.15 -5.83 -3.64
C THR A 51 13.20 -5.53 -4.81
N GLY A 52 13.68 -4.86 -5.84
CA GLY A 52 12.92 -4.58 -7.05
C GLY A 52 11.66 -3.76 -6.82
N SER A 53 10.68 -4.01 -7.65
CA SER A 53 9.38 -3.32 -7.59
C SER A 53 8.59 -3.63 -6.32
N PHE A 54 8.81 -4.80 -5.70
CA PHE A 54 8.20 -5.16 -4.42
C PHE A 54 8.66 -4.24 -3.28
N ARG A 55 9.97 -4.00 -3.16
CA ARG A 55 10.51 -3.11 -2.12
C ARG A 55 10.07 -1.67 -2.32
N ARG A 56 9.88 -1.24 -3.56
CA ARG A 56 9.33 0.07 -3.90
C ARG A 56 7.81 0.17 -3.73
N ARG A 57 7.15 -0.88 -3.22
CA ARG A 57 5.70 -0.92 -3.00
C ARG A 57 4.87 -0.64 -4.26
N ARG A 58 5.31 -1.15 -5.43
CA ARG A 58 4.49 -1.09 -6.64
C ARG A 58 3.23 -1.95 -6.46
N GLU A 59 2.10 -1.46 -6.93
CA GLU A 59 0.80 -2.17 -6.83
C GLU A 59 0.76 -3.51 -7.57
N THR A 60 1.59 -3.66 -8.60
CA THR A 60 1.78 -4.92 -9.31
C THR A 60 3.26 -5.23 -9.52
N ILE A 61 3.60 -6.50 -9.41
CA ILE A 61 4.96 -7.05 -9.42
C ILE A 61 5.11 -7.99 -10.61
N GLY A 62 6.15 -7.84 -11.44
CA GLY A 62 6.42 -8.70 -12.60
C GLY A 62 7.29 -9.91 -12.26
N ASP A 63 8.34 -9.66 -11.49
CA ASP A 63 9.35 -10.60 -11.04
C ASP A 63 9.63 -10.40 -9.55
N LEU A 64 10.25 -11.38 -8.93
CA LEU A 64 10.61 -11.32 -7.51
C LEU A 64 12.12 -11.28 -7.39
N ASP A 65 12.66 -10.19 -6.82
CA ASP A 65 14.08 -9.99 -6.62
C ASP A 65 14.44 -10.18 -5.15
N LEU A 66 15.44 -11.02 -4.87
CA LEU A 66 15.98 -11.28 -3.54
C LEU A 66 17.49 -11.00 -3.51
N LEU A 67 17.91 -10.26 -2.50
CA LEU A 67 19.29 -10.18 -2.08
C LEU A 67 19.51 -11.04 -0.83
N ALA A 68 20.61 -11.76 -0.81
CA ALA A 68 21.01 -12.55 0.37
C ALA A 68 22.47 -12.25 0.73
N GLU A 69 22.73 -12.21 2.02
CA GLU A 69 24.08 -12.32 2.59
C GLU A 69 24.25 -13.72 3.14
N ALA A 70 25.28 -14.44 2.73
CA ALA A 70 25.53 -15.79 3.16
C ALA A 70 27.02 -16.12 3.19
N ASP A 71 27.43 -16.94 4.17
CA ASP A 71 28.82 -17.41 4.30
C ASP A 71 29.21 -18.31 3.12
N ASP A 72 28.29 -19.17 2.66
CA ASP A 72 28.43 -20.02 1.48
C ASP A 72 27.34 -19.70 0.46
N GLY A 73 27.65 -18.78 -0.42
CA GLY A 73 26.73 -18.34 -1.46
C GLY A 73 26.37 -19.44 -2.46
N ALA A 74 27.31 -20.34 -2.77
CA ALA A 74 27.07 -21.44 -3.72
C ALA A 74 26.07 -22.46 -3.17
N ALA A 75 26.18 -22.83 -1.88
CA ALA A 75 25.22 -23.69 -1.22
C ALA A 75 23.83 -23.07 -1.12
N LEU A 76 23.73 -21.75 -0.89
CA LEU A 76 22.45 -21.05 -0.88
C LEU A 76 21.82 -21.01 -2.28
N VAL A 77 22.59 -20.77 -3.32
CA VAL A 77 22.14 -20.82 -4.72
C VAL A 77 21.63 -22.23 -5.08
N GLU A 78 22.33 -23.29 -4.71
CA GLU A 78 21.89 -24.68 -4.95
C GLU A 78 20.55 -24.92 -4.25
N ARG A 79 20.44 -24.60 -2.95
CA ARG A 79 19.20 -24.74 -2.20
C ARG A 79 18.04 -23.95 -2.81
N PHE A 80 18.30 -22.73 -3.31
CA PHE A 80 17.30 -21.91 -3.97
C PHE A 80 16.77 -22.55 -5.24
N THR A 81 17.63 -23.14 -6.06
CA THR A 81 17.22 -23.80 -7.31
C THR A 81 16.46 -25.12 -7.07
N GLU A 82 16.60 -25.71 -5.90
CA GLU A 82 15.93 -26.95 -5.47
C GLU A 82 14.63 -26.72 -4.69
N LEU A 83 14.19 -25.46 -4.50
CA LEU A 83 12.97 -25.17 -3.76
C LEU A 83 11.75 -25.89 -4.34
N PRO A 84 10.84 -26.41 -3.49
CA PRO A 84 9.63 -27.07 -3.90
C PRO A 84 8.70 -26.16 -4.69
N GLY A 85 8.59 -25.95 -5.79
CA GLY A 85 7.78 -25.00 -6.56
C GLY A 85 8.54 -24.42 -7.73
N VAL A 86 9.86 -24.62 -7.78
CA VAL A 86 10.66 -24.33 -8.97
C VAL A 86 10.26 -25.28 -10.09
N SER A 87 9.88 -24.71 -11.22
CA SER A 87 9.55 -25.47 -12.44
C SER A 87 10.69 -25.49 -13.44
N GLN A 88 11.54 -24.47 -13.40
CA GLN A 88 12.67 -24.32 -14.31
C GLN A 88 13.77 -23.47 -13.67
N VAL A 89 15.03 -23.88 -13.82
CA VAL A 89 16.21 -23.06 -13.55
C VAL A 89 16.56 -22.33 -14.85
N LEU A 90 16.49 -21.00 -14.80
CA LEU A 90 16.77 -20.12 -15.95
C LEU A 90 18.25 -19.78 -16.07
N GLY A 91 18.94 -19.74 -14.92
CA GLY A 91 20.36 -19.51 -14.83
C GLY A 91 20.87 -19.78 -13.43
N GLN A 92 22.11 -20.27 -13.33
CA GLN A 92 22.79 -20.57 -12.06
C GLN A 92 24.27 -20.26 -12.17
N GLY A 93 24.77 -19.49 -11.21
CA GLY A 93 26.18 -19.17 -11.02
C GLY A 93 26.56 -19.29 -9.54
N GLN A 94 27.78 -18.90 -9.17
CA GLN A 94 28.25 -18.99 -7.78
C GLN A 94 27.54 -17.99 -6.83
N HIS A 95 27.15 -16.83 -7.37
CA HIS A 95 26.60 -15.73 -6.57
C HIS A 95 25.22 -15.25 -7.05
N LYS A 96 24.63 -15.92 -8.05
CA LYS A 96 23.30 -15.58 -8.57
C LYS A 96 22.59 -16.80 -9.15
N ALA A 97 21.28 -16.80 -9.03
CA ALA A 97 20.44 -17.72 -9.77
C ALA A 97 19.12 -17.06 -10.16
N ALA A 98 18.55 -17.54 -11.25
CA ALA A 98 17.20 -17.17 -11.68
C ALA A 98 16.40 -18.46 -11.89
N VAL A 99 15.20 -18.51 -11.31
CA VAL A 99 14.28 -19.64 -11.43
C VAL A 99 12.90 -19.17 -11.86
N ARG A 100 12.13 -20.05 -12.44
CA ARG A 100 10.69 -19.86 -12.67
C ARG A 100 9.90 -20.73 -11.73
N LEU A 101 8.92 -20.14 -11.07
CA LEU A 101 8.00 -20.90 -10.23
C LEU A 101 6.92 -21.58 -11.10
N ARG A 102 6.36 -22.68 -10.62
CA ARG A 102 5.27 -23.38 -11.29
C ARG A 102 4.03 -22.51 -11.39
N GLY A 103 3.61 -22.18 -12.63
CA GLY A 103 2.48 -21.29 -12.88
C GLY A 103 2.67 -19.88 -12.32
N GLY A 104 3.91 -19.43 -12.12
CA GLY A 104 4.22 -18.19 -11.45
C GLY A 104 5.36 -17.39 -12.09
N PRO A 105 5.82 -16.34 -11.38
CA PRO A 105 6.82 -15.41 -11.88
C PRO A 105 8.21 -16.02 -11.94
N GLN A 106 9.12 -15.28 -12.56
CA GLN A 106 10.55 -15.42 -12.34
C GLN A 106 10.90 -14.94 -10.93
N VAL A 107 11.89 -15.60 -10.31
CA VAL A 107 12.51 -15.19 -9.06
C VAL A 107 14.01 -15.15 -9.28
N ASP A 108 14.61 -14.02 -8.92
CA ASP A 108 16.05 -13.79 -9.03
C ASP A 108 16.65 -13.72 -7.62
N LEU A 109 17.69 -14.51 -7.39
CA LEU A 109 18.51 -14.46 -6.18
C LEU A 109 19.90 -13.95 -6.51
N MET A 110 20.36 -12.93 -5.77
CA MET A 110 21.71 -12.42 -5.81
C MET A 110 22.34 -12.53 -4.43
N ILE A 111 23.55 -13.06 -4.36
CA ILE A 111 24.36 -13.11 -3.13
C ILE A 111 25.24 -11.87 -3.10
N MET A 112 25.16 -11.10 -2.03
CA MET A 112 26.00 -9.96 -1.77
C MET A 112 27.12 -10.30 -0.79
N PRO A 113 28.33 -9.73 -0.94
CA PRO A 113 29.38 -9.89 0.03
C PRO A 113 29.02 -9.26 1.37
N PRO A 114 29.45 -9.85 2.51
CA PRO A 114 29.25 -9.26 3.81
C PRO A 114 29.84 -7.83 3.91
N GLY A 115 29.02 -6.90 4.45
CA GLY A 115 29.42 -5.51 4.64
C GLY A 115 29.41 -4.64 3.36
N GLU A 116 28.93 -5.13 2.22
CA GLU A 116 28.87 -4.39 0.94
C GLU A 116 27.41 -4.18 0.46
N ALA A 117 26.45 -4.33 1.33
CA ALA A 117 25.02 -4.32 0.97
C ALA A 117 24.53 -3.00 0.34
N GLY A 118 25.19 -1.87 0.60
CA GLY A 118 24.72 -0.56 0.20
C GLY A 118 24.46 -0.41 -1.30
N ALA A 119 25.49 -0.67 -2.12
CA ALA A 119 25.39 -0.54 -3.58
C ALA A 119 24.49 -1.63 -4.20
N TYR A 120 24.53 -2.85 -3.68
CA TYR A 120 23.61 -3.93 -4.06
C TYR A 120 22.16 -3.54 -3.84
N LEU A 121 21.81 -3.04 -2.65
CA LEU A 121 20.45 -2.62 -2.31
C LEU A 121 19.98 -1.47 -3.20
N VAL A 122 20.82 -0.46 -3.45
CA VAL A 122 20.49 0.64 -4.37
C VAL A 122 20.22 0.09 -5.78
N HIS A 123 21.13 -0.74 -6.30
CA HIS A 123 21.05 -1.27 -7.66
C HIS A 123 19.79 -2.13 -7.84
N PHE A 124 19.57 -3.13 -6.97
CA PHE A 124 18.49 -4.11 -7.11
C PHE A 124 17.12 -3.57 -6.64
N THR A 125 17.10 -2.56 -5.78
CA THR A 125 15.85 -1.85 -5.45
C THR A 125 15.36 -1.05 -6.66
N GLY A 126 16.25 -0.40 -7.41
CA GLY A 126 15.90 0.44 -8.56
C GLY A 126 15.21 1.73 -8.11
N SER A 127 14.38 2.39 -8.96
CA SER A 127 14.03 1.89 -10.32
C SER A 127 15.21 1.99 -11.29
N ALA A 128 15.04 1.44 -12.49
CA ALA A 128 16.05 1.59 -13.54
C ALA A 128 16.33 3.08 -13.85
N ALA A 129 15.28 3.91 -13.94
CA ALA A 129 15.37 5.34 -14.17
C ALA A 129 16.12 6.04 -13.03
N HIS A 130 15.74 5.77 -11.78
CA HIS A 130 16.44 6.30 -10.61
C HIS A 130 17.95 5.94 -10.62
N ASN A 131 18.28 4.67 -10.89
CA ASN A 131 19.67 4.21 -10.97
C ASN A 131 20.45 4.89 -12.08
N VAL A 132 19.83 5.17 -13.24
CA VAL A 132 20.48 5.94 -14.33
C VAL A 132 20.86 7.33 -13.84
N ARG A 133 20.00 8.02 -13.10
CA ARG A 133 20.26 9.33 -12.51
C ARG A 133 21.42 9.27 -11.49
N LEU A 134 21.41 8.31 -10.58
CA LEU A 134 22.49 8.14 -9.59
C LEU A 134 23.84 7.86 -10.27
N ARG A 135 23.86 7.04 -11.34
CA ARG A 135 25.07 6.81 -12.13
C ARG A 135 25.56 8.07 -12.83
N GLY A 136 24.65 8.93 -13.30
CA GLY A 136 25.00 10.26 -13.84
C GLY A 136 25.71 11.10 -12.79
N LEU A 137 25.11 11.23 -11.60
CA LEU A 137 25.71 11.97 -10.47
C LEU A 137 27.07 11.40 -10.03
N ALA A 138 27.23 10.08 -10.03
CA ALA A 138 28.52 9.45 -9.76
C ALA A 138 29.56 9.83 -10.82
N ARG A 139 29.19 9.78 -12.11
CA ARG A 139 30.08 10.13 -13.23
C ARG A 139 30.53 11.58 -13.17
N ASP A 140 29.62 12.52 -12.84
CA ASP A 140 29.94 13.93 -12.68
C ASP A 140 30.96 14.19 -11.57
N ARG A 141 31.09 13.25 -10.62
CA ARG A 141 32.08 13.24 -9.54
C ARG A 141 33.31 12.40 -9.82
N GLY A 142 33.45 11.88 -11.06
CA GLY A 142 34.57 11.06 -11.50
C GLY A 142 34.51 9.61 -11.01
N TRP A 143 33.32 9.07 -10.80
CA TRP A 143 33.09 7.68 -10.36
C TRP A 143 32.17 6.92 -11.29
N SER A 144 32.39 5.63 -11.44
CA SER A 144 31.45 4.67 -12.01
C SER A 144 30.74 3.96 -10.85
N LEU A 145 29.41 3.93 -10.88
CA LEU A 145 28.58 3.23 -9.90
C LEU A 145 27.96 1.97 -10.51
N SER A 146 28.16 0.84 -9.85
CA SER A 146 27.51 -0.44 -10.15
C SER A 146 26.98 -1.10 -8.87
N GLU A 147 26.45 -2.31 -8.96
CA GLU A 147 26.10 -3.14 -7.78
C GLU A 147 27.31 -3.43 -6.89
N HIS A 148 28.50 -3.42 -7.43
CA HIS A 148 29.76 -3.67 -6.69
C HIS A 148 30.36 -2.39 -6.07
N GLY A 149 29.59 -1.29 -6.00
CA GLY A 149 30.07 -0.02 -5.46
C GLY A 149 30.62 0.94 -6.51
N PHE A 150 31.52 1.80 -6.08
CA PHE A 150 32.10 2.85 -6.90
C PHE A 150 33.53 2.48 -7.34
N VAL A 151 33.86 2.80 -8.59
CA VAL A 151 35.20 2.69 -9.14
C VAL A 151 35.60 4.04 -9.74
N ARG A 152 36.81 4.52 -9.42
CA ARG A 152 37.31 5.78 -9.95
C ARG A 152 37.41 5.74 -11.49
N LEU A 153 37.00 6.83 -12.15
CA LEU A 153 37.15 6.98 -13.59
C LEU A 153 38.55 7.48 -13.92
N GLY A 154 39.14 6.95 -15.01
CA GLY A 154 40.32 7.50 -15.62
C GLY A 154 40.02 8.73 -16.47
N ASP A 155 41.08 9.34 -17.05
CA ASP A 155 40.97 10.54 -17.90
C ASP A 155 40.15 10.29 -19.18
N ASP A 156 40.03 9.03 -19.60
CA ASP A 156 39.21 8.59 -20.73
C ASP A 156 37.72 8.38 -20.36
N GLY A 157 37.35 8.64 -19.10
CA GLY A 157 35.98 8.45 -18.58
C GLY A 157 35.58 6.99 -18.40
N ARG A 158 36.50 6.04 -18.42
CA ARG A 158 36.26 4.62 -18.15
C ARG A 158 36.65 4.26 -16.73
N PRO A 159 36.01 3.28 -16.13
CA PRO A 159 36.41 2.76 -14.81
C PRO A 159 37.88 2.27 -14.85
N LEU A 160 38.67 2.66 -13.85
CA LEU A 160 40.01 2.13 -13.70
C LEU A 160 39.99 0.63 -13.41
N GLU A 161 40.92 -0.11 -14.01
CA GLU A 161 41.01 -1.56 -13.86
C GLU A 161 42.24 -1.97 -13.05
N GLY A 162 42.22 -3.22 -12.54
CA GLY A 162 43.32 -3.85 -11.85
C GLY A 162 43.42 -3.49 -10.35
N PRO A 163 44.51 -3.96 -9.66
CA PRO A 163 44.66 -3.83 -8.22
C PRO A 163 44.83 -2.38 -7.70
N ALA A 164 45.27 -1.47 -8.60
CA ALA A 164 45.48 -0.06 -8.27
C ALA A 164 44.20 0.79 -8.44
N ALA A 165 43.09 0.22 -8.92
CA ALA A 165 41.84 0.94 -9.10
C ALA A 165 41.28 1.33 -7.74
N GLU A 166 41.06 2.63 -7.53
CA GLU A 166 40.37 3.09 -6.31
C GLU A 166 38.92 2.65 -6.34
N ARG A 167 38.53 1.87 -5.31
CA ARG A 167 37.19 1.36 -5.14
C ARG A 167 36.59 1.83 -3.80
N ARG A 168 35.29 2.02 -3.79
CA ARG A 168 34.51 2.33 -2.56
C ARG A 168 33.31 1.42 -2.49
N THR A 169 33.18 0.68 -1.42
CA THR A 169 32.01 -0.10 -1.05
C THR A 169 31.43 0.42 0.27
N PHE A 170 30.19 0.17 0.51
CA PHE A 170 29.45 0.68 1.68
C PHE A 170 28.51 -0.39 2.23
N ALA A 171 28.38 -0.43 3.55
CA ALA A 171 27.52 -1.39 4.20
C ALA A 171 26.01 -1.03 4.05
N THR A 172 25.68 0.26 3.90
CA THR A 172 24.31 0.76 3.86
C THR A 172 24.04 1.62 2.64
N GLU A 173 22.78 1.68 2.22
CA GLU A 173 22.34 2.59 1.16
C GLU A 173 22.53 4.06 1.55
N ALA A 174 22.33 4.40 2.83
CA ALA A 174 22.51 5.76 3.32
C ALA A 174 23.95 6.26 3.08
N GLU A 175 24.95 5.40 3.25
CA GLU A 175 26.34 5.73 2.95
C GLU A 175 26.58 5.91 1.45
N VAL A 176 25.91 5.13 0.60
CA VAL A 176 25.97 5.30 -0.89
C VAL A 176 25.40 6.67 -1.27
N TYR A 177 24.23 7.05 -0.73
CA TYR A 177 23.64 8.36 -0.99
C TYR A 177 24.53 9.49 -0.43
N ALA A 178 25.04 9.35 0.79
CA ALA A 178 25.92 10.34 1.41
C ALA A 178 27.20 10.55 0.60
N PHE A 179 27.79 9.50 0.03
CA PHE A 179 28.94 9.60 -0.87
C PHE A 179 28.63 10.39 -2.16
N LEU A 180 27.38 10.32 -2.61
CA LEU A 180 26.84 11.15 -3.69
C LEU A 180 26.38 12.53 -3.25
N GLY A 181 26.59 12.92 -1.97
CA GLY A 181 26.14 14.21 -1.44
C GLY A 181 24.64 14.35 -1.36
N LEU A 182 23.93 13.25 -1.18
CA LEU A 182 22.47 13.19 -1.06
C LEU A 182 22.06 12.62 0.30
N PRO A 183 20.94 13.05 0.89
CA PRO A 183 20.30 12.30 1.96
C PRO A 183 19.76 10.96 1.43
N PHE A 184 19.49 10.03 2.34
CA PHE A 184 18.86 8.75 1.97
C PHE A 184 17.48 9.01 1.33
N ILE A 185 17.25 8.36 0.19
CA ILE A 185 15.97 8.40 -0.51
C ILE A 185 15.23 7.08 -0.24
N GLU A 186 14.04 7.18 0.30
CA GLU A 186 13.22 6.00 0.59
C GLU A 186 12.89 5.20 -0.69
N PRO A 187 12.85 3.85 -0.62
CA PRO A 187 12.58 3.01 -1.78
C PRO A 187 11.31 3.39 -2.55
N GLU A 188 10.24 3.75 -1.85
CA GLU A 188 8.95 4.10 -2.43
C GLU A 188 8.99 5.35 -3.30
N LEU A 189 9.98 6.22 -3.11
CA LEU A 189 10.17 7.45 -3.91
C LEU A 189 10.99 7.25 -5.17
N ARG A 190 11.74 6.14 -5.31
CA ARG A 190 12.77 5.92 -6.35
C ARG A 190 12.17 5.57 -7.71
N GLU A 191 11.42 6.48 -8.31
CA GLU A 191 10.76 6.26 -9.62
C GLU A 191 11.14 7.33 -10.66
N ASP A 192 12.19 8.14 -10.40
CA ASP A 192 12.58 9.32 -11.20
C ASP A 192 11.43 10.32 -11.34
N GLY A 193 10.73 10.54 -10.21
CA GLY A 193 9.58 11.45 -10.10
C GLY A 193 9.92 12.79 -9.44
N GLY A 194 11.20 13.20 -9.42
CA GLY A 194 11.70 14.43 -8.81
C GLY A 194 12.35 14.22 -7.43
N GLU A 195 12.53 12.97 -6.99
CA GLU A 195 13.11 12.66 -5.67
C GLU A 195 14.57 13.05 -5.55
N ILE A 196 15.32 13.01 -6.66
CA ILE A 196 16.74 13.40 -6.65
C ILE A 196 16.88 14.92 -6.50
N GLU A 197 16.09 15.70 -7.23
CA GLU A 197 16.02 17.15 -7.10
C GLU A 197 15.55 17.55 -5.70
N ALA A 198 14.51 16.88 -5.19
CA ALA A 198 14.03 17.12 -3.84
C ALA A 198 15.11 16.81 -2.78
N ALA A 199 15.90 15.75 -3.00
CA ALA A 199 17.02 15.40 -2.13
C ALA A 199 18.14 16.44 -2.16
N MET A 200 18.48 16.98 -3.36
CA MET A 200 19.48 18.04 -3.51
C MET A 200 19.08 19.34 -2.84
N ASP A 201 17.78 19.64 -2.82
CA ASP A 201 17.20 20.86 -2.28
C ASP A 201 16.75 20.72 -0.83
N ASP A 202 17.03 19.60 -0.17
CA ASP A 202 16.57 19.26 1.20
C ASP A 202 15.03 19.34 1.36
N ARG A 203 14.29 18.90 0.32
CA ARG A 203 12.83 18.96 0.24
C ARG A 203 12.17 17.56 0.20
N LEU A 204 12.91 16.51 0.55
CA LEU A 204 12.29 15.18 0.70
C LEU A 204 11.24 15.20 1.83
N PRO A 205 10.06 14.60 1.62
CA PRO A 205 9.05 14.52 2.65
C PRO A 205 9.46 13.54 3.76
N ARG A 206 9.09 13.85 5.00
CA ARG A 206 9.10 12.87 6.08
C ARG A 206 7.89 11.95 5.92
N LEU A 207 8.07 10.84 5.23
CA LEU A 207 6.98 9.95 4.85
C LEU A 207 6.21 9.38 6.05
N VAL A 208 4.90 9.25 5.89
CA VAL A 208 4.02 8.56 6.83
C VAL A 208 4.48 7.10 7.04
N THR A 209 4.28 6.58 8.25
CA THR A 209 4.65 5.20 8.62
C THR A 209 3.42 4.46 9.15
N LEU A 210 3.45 3.12 9.10
CA LEU A 210 2.39 2.30 9.68
C LEU A 210 2.24 2.56 11.19
N ALA A 211 3.35 2.76 11.89
CA ALA A 211 3.34 3.05 13.32
C ALA A 211 2.78 4.44 13.68
N ALA A 212 2.59 5.32 12.68
CA ALA A 212 1.97 6.61 12.90
C ALA A 212 0.43 6.55 12.83
N LEU A 213 -0.16 5.44 12.39
CA LEU A 213 -1.61 5.29 12.37
C LEU A 213 -2.13 5.03 13.79
N GLU A 214 -3.11 5.82 14.19
CA GLU A 214 -3.83 5.69 15.46
C GLU A 214 -5.05 4.76 15.34
N GLY A 215 -5.55 4.54 14.11
CA GLY A 215 -6.70 3.70 13.85
C GLY A 215 -6.91 3.42 12.36
N ASP A 216 -7.93 2.62 12.09
CA ASP A 216 -8.36 2.23 10.75
C ASP A 216 -9.75 2.81 10.46
N ALA A 217 -9.94 3.39 9.28
CA ALA A 217 -11.12 4.20 8.96
C ALA A 217 -12.20 3.44 8.17
N HIS A 218 -11.98 2.16 7.81
CA HIS A 218 -12.91 1.39 6.98
C HIS A 218 -12.77 -0.13 7.24
N SER A 219 -13.84 -0.75 7.74
CA SER A 219 -13.91 -2.22 7.90
C SER A 219 -15.36 -2.71 7.99
N HIS A 220 -15.56 -4.01 7.80
CA HIS A 220 -16.87 -4.65 7.74
C HIS A 220 -17.03 -5.75 8.79
N SER A 221 -18.27 -5.96 9.24
CA SER A 221 -18.64 -7.06 10.11
C SER A 221 -19.61 -8.05 9.44
N ASP A 222 -19.97 -9.12 10.14
CA ASP A 222 -21.00 -10.08 9.73
C ASP A 222 -22.41 -9.50 9.66
N TRP A 223 -22.55 -8.23 10.00
CA TRP A 223 -23.80 -7.50 9.78
C TRP A 223 -24.00 -7.17 8.30
N SER A 224 -22.93 -6.91 7.56
CA SER A 224 -22.99 -6.79 6.09
C SER A 224 -22.34 -8.01 5.43
N ASP A 225 -21.20 -7.88 4.83
CA ASP A 225 -20.47 -8.92 4.10
C ASP A 225 -19.09 -9.26 4.69
N GLY A 226 -18.75 -8.69 5.84
CA GLY A 226 -17.61 -9.12 6.62
C GLY A 226 -17.82 -10.49 7.27
N HIS A 227 -16.76 -11.08 7.80
CA HIS A 227 -16.75 -12.43 8.36
C HIS A 227 -16.47 -12.46 9.87
N LEU A 228 -16.33 -11.31 10.50
CA LEU A 228 -16.11 -11.16 11.93
C LEU A 228 -17.34 -10.54 12.60
N THR A 229 -17.68 -11.00 13.79
CA THR A 229 -18.64 -10.27 14.63
C THR A 229 -18.09 -8.91 15.02
N ILE A 230 -18.94 -7.97 15.42
CA ILE A 230 -18.53 -6.63 15.89
C ILE A 230 -17.48 -6.76 17.01
N GLU A 231 -17.66 -7.67 17.95
CA GLU A 231 -16.70 -7.92 19.04
C GLU A 231 -15.35 -8.42 18.50
N GLN A 232 -15.36 -9.34 17.53
CA GLN A 232 -14.14 -9.85 16.91
C GLN A 232 -13.39 -8.78 16.08
N VAL A 233 -14.11 -7.85 15.43
CA VAL A 233 -13.54 -6.67 14.79
C VAL A 233 -12.80 -5.81 15.82
N ALA A 234 -13.49 -5.47 16.92
CA ALA A 234 -12.90 -4.65 17.99
C ALA A 234 -11.67 -5.32 18.62
N GLU A 235 -11.73 -6.62 18.92
CA GLU A 235 -10.58 -7.36 19.46
C GLU A 235 -9.40 -7.41 18.51
N ALA A 236 -9.64 -7.64 17.21
CA ALA A 236 -8.60 -7.73 16.21
C ALA A 236 -7.78 -6.42 16.11
N THR A 237 -8.44 -5.28 16.28
CA THR A 237 -7.83 -3.96 16.15
C THR A 237 -7.23 -3.45 17.46
N ARG A 238 -7.86 -3.74 18.61
CA ARG A 238 -7.27 -3.51 19.95
C ARG A 238 -5.91 -4.21 20.10
N LEU A 239 -5.81 -5.47 19.67
CA LEU A 239 -4.55 -6.25 19.73
C LEU A 239 -3.47 -5.73 18.78
N ARG A 240 -3.81 -4.87 17.82
CA ARG A 240 -2.86 -4.15 16.97
C ARG A 240 -2.44 -2.81 17.53
N GLY A 241 -2.96 -2.44 18.72
CA GLY A 241 -2.62 -1.20 19.39
C GLY A 241 -3.30 0.04 18.81
N HIS A 242 -4.41 -0.12 18.10
CA HIS A 242 -5.20 1.01 17.62
C HIS A 242 -5.94 1.72 18.76
N ALA A 243 -6.06 3.05 18.67
CA ALA A 243 -6.92 3.86 19.53
C ALA A 243 -8.40 3.78 19.13
N TYR A 244 -8.67 3.51 17.85
CA TYR A 244 -10.02 3.37 17.31
C TYR A 244 -10.07 2.48 16.07
N GLN A 245 -11.28 2.00 15.78
CA GLN A 245 -11.65 1.34 14.54
C GLN A 245 -12.98 1.89 14.06
N VAL A 246 -13.11 2.26 12.79
CA VAL A 246 -14.40 2.58 12.17
C VAL A 246 -15.00 1.30 11.62
N LEU A 247 -16.16 0.91 12.14
CA LEU A 247 -16.97 -0.15 11.57
C LEU A 247 -17.98 0.47 10.61
N SER A 248 -17.82 0.21 9.32
CA SER A 248 -18.52 0.90 8.24
C SER A 248 -19.32 -0.05 7.35
N ASP A 249 -20.15 -0.89 7.95
CA ASP A 249 -21.00 -1.83 7.23
C ASP A 249 -21.86 -1.14 6.15
N HIS A 250 -22.12 -1.85 5.04
CA HIS A 250 -22.80 -1.33 3.86
C HIS A 250 -24.21 -0.83 4.12
N SER A 251 -24.60 0.23 3.43
CA SER A 251 -25.97 0.76 3.45
C SER A 251 -26.94 -0.11 2.62
N ARG A 252 -28.23 0.06 2.87
CA ARG A 252 -29.32 -0.88 2.50
C ARG A 252 -29.44 -1.21 1.01
N SER A 253 -29.09 -0.28 0.10
CA SER A 253 -29.30 -0.51 -1.34
C SER A 253 -28.28 -1.49 -1.93
N LEU A 254 -27.17 -1.76 -1.25
CA LEU A 254 -26.20 -2.77 -1.67
C LEU A 254 -26.63 -4.17 -1.17
N ALA A 255 -27.70 -4.69 -1.76
CA ALA A 255 -28.30 -5.97 -1.33
C ALA A 255 -27.35 -7.18 -1.44
N ILE A 256 -26.40 -7.17 -2.38
CA ILE A 256 -25.41 -8.23 -2.56
C ILE A 256 -24.47 -8.35 -1.35
N ALA A 257 -24.23 -7.23 -0.66
CA ALA A 257 -23.41 -7.15 0.55
C ALA A 257 -24.27 -7.17 1.82
N ASN A 258 -25.55 -7.59 1.75
CA ASN A 258 -26.46 -7.63 2.89
C ASN A 258 -26.59 -6.28 3.62
N GLY A 259 -26.59 -5.17 2.88
CA GLY A 259 -26.61 -3.81 3.43
C GLY A 259 -27.72 -3.57 4.45
N LEU A 260 -27.45 -2.72 5.44
CA LEU A 260 -28.27 -2.56 6.65
C LEU A 260 -29.53 -1.76 6.37
N THR A 261 -30.69 -2.25 6.88
CA THR A 261 -31.90 -1.41 7.00
C THR A 261 -31.74 -0.42 8.17
N VAL A 262 -32.56 0.62 8.21
CA VAL A 262 -32.53 1.62 9.30
C VAL A 262 -32.67 0.96 10.67
N GLU A 263 -33.54 -0.05 10.79
CA GLU A 263 -33.75 -0.79 12.04
C GLU A 263 -32.50 -1.59 12.44
N ARG A 264 -31.78 -2.15 11.46
CA ARG A 264 -30.51 -2.86 11.72
C ARG A 264 -29.41 -1.88 12.14
N VAL A 265 -29.33 -0.72 11.52
CA VAL A 265 -28.42 0.36 11.91
C VAL A 265 -28.59 0.75 13.37
N GLU A 266 -29.84 0.96 13.82
CA GLU A 266 -30.13 1.30 15.22
C GLU A 266 -29.71 0.19 16.20
N ARG A 267 -29.94 -1.05 15.85
CA ARG A 267 -29.51 -2.20 16.67
C ARG A 267 -27.99 -2.30 16.74
N GLN A 268 -27.30 -2.12 15.62
CA GLN A 268 -25.85 -2.13 15.55
C GLN A 268 -25.24 -1.03 16.41
N ARG A 269 -25.79 0.18 16.36
CA ARG A 269 -25.36 1.31 17.19
C ARG A 269 -25.43 1.00 18.67
N LEU A 270 -26.51 0.34 19.12
CA LEU A 270 -26.67 -0.06 20.52
C LEU A 270 -25.65 -1.14 20.93
N GLU A 271 -25.34 -2.09 20.05
CA GLU A 271 -24.33 -3.12 20.29
C GLU A 271 -22.94 -2.51 20.41
N ILE A 272 -22.56 -1.59 19.50
CA ILE A 272 -21.30 -0.86 19.55
C ILE A 272 -21.18 -0.04 20.83
N ALA A 273 -22.25 0.67 21.23
CA ALA A 273 -22.27 1.43 22.48
C ALA A 273 -22.03 0.55 23.71
N ALA A 274 -22.69 -0.58 23.79
CA ALA A 274 -22.51 -1.54 24.90
C ALA A 274 -21.08 -2.12 24.95
N LEU A 275 -20.48 -2.41 23.78
CA LEU A 275 -19.09 -2.85 23.69
C LEU A 275 -18.13 -1.76 24.16
N ASN A 276 -18.32 -0.53 23.71
CA ASN A 276 -17.48 0.60 24.13
C ASN A 276 -17.56 0.88 25.64
N GLU A 277 -18.73 0.74 26.25
CA GLU A 277 -18.88 0.83 27.71
C GLU A 277 -18.12 -0.30 28.43
N ARG A 278 -18.14 -1.52 27.89
CA ARG A 278 -17.40 -2.65 28.44
C ARG A 278 -15.89 -2.37 28.36
N PHE A 279 -15.38 -1.93 27.20
CA PHE A 279 -13.96 -1.61 27.02
C PHE A 279 -13.49 -0.49 27.97
N ALA A 280 -14.26 0.56 28.12
CA ALA A 280 -13.95 1.64 29.06
C ALA A 280 -13.88 1.14 30.52
N ARG A 281 -14.74 0.19 30.92
CA ARG A 281 -14.65 -0.44 32.25
C ARG A 281 -13.41 -1.30 32.39
N GLU A 282 -13.07 -2.13 31.38
CA GLU A 282 -11.86 -2.95 31.36
C GLU A 282 -10.61 -2.11 31.51
N GLU A 283 -10.54 -0.98 30.79
CA GLU A 283 -9.44 -0.01 30.85
C GLU A 283 -9.31 0.63 32.23
N ALA A 284 -10.43 1.11 32.79
CA ALA A 284 -10.46 1.73 34.11
C ALA A 284 -10.05 0.77 35.23
N GLU A 285 -10.30 -0.53 35.06
CA GLU A 285 -9.94 -1.59 35.99
C GLU A 285 -8.56 -2.22 35.73
N GLY A 286 -7.81 -1.70 34.73
CA GLY A 286 -6.48 -2.22 34.37
C GLY A 286 -6.53 -3.64 33.75
N ARG A 287 -7.65 -4.02 33.14
CA ARG A 287 -7.88 -5.32 32.50
C ARG A 287 -7.81 -5.26 30.96
N ALA A 288 -7.36 -4.14 30.40
CA ALA A 288 -7.12 -4.05 28.96
C ALA A 288 -6.11 -5.11 28.51
N PRO A 289 -6.27 -5.73 27.32
CA PRO A 289 -5.28 -6.66 26.78
C PRO A 289 -3.90 -6.03 26.67
N GLU A 290 -2.84 -6.84 26.82
CA GLU A 290 -1.47 -6.40 26.57
C GLU A 290 -1.33 -5.92 25.11
N GLY A 291 -0.68 -4.78 24.90
CA GLY A 291 -0.54 -4.16 23.58
C GLY A 291 -1.70 -3.23 23.18
N SER A 292 -2.74 -3.08 24.00
CA SER A 292 -3.78 -2.07 23.77
C SER A 292 -3.21 -0.66 23.78
N HIS A 293 -3.85 0.23 23.04
CA HIS A 293 -3.47 1.66 22.99
C HIS A 293 -3.52 2.29 24.39
N PRO A 294 -2.52 3.12 24.79
CA PRO A 294 -2.44 3.71 26.13
C PRO A 294 -3.63 4.61 26.47
N ASP A 295 -4.21 5.31 25.48
CA ASP A 295 -5.37 6.19 25.65
C ASP A 295 -6.72 5.45 25.50
N GLY A 296 -6.68 4.11 25.52
CA GLY A 296 -7.83 3.25 25.37
C GLY A 296 -8.28 3.07 23.92
N PHE A 297 -9.31 2.24 23.74
CA PHE A 297 -9.87 1.87 22.44
C PHE A 297 -11.35 2.24 22.30
N ARG A 298 -11.74 2.66 21.10
CA ARG A 298 -13.13 2.89 20.73
C ARG A 298 -13.45 2.28 19.37
N LEU A 299 -14.58 1.56 19.31
CA LEU A 299 -15.20 1.22 18.03
C LEU A 299 -16.11 2.38 17.62
N LEU A 300 -15.82 3.02 16.49
CA LEU A 300 -16.62 4.11 15.94
C LEU A 300 -17.71 3.52 15.03
N HIS A 301 -18.92 4.02 15.17
CA HIS A 301 -20.04 3.62 14.34
C HIS A 301 -20.00 4.36 13.01
N GLY A 302 -19.60 3.68 11.96
CA GLY A 302 -19.55 4.20 10.60
C GLY A 302 -20.57 3.54 9.67
N CYS A 303 -20.56 3.99 8.42
CA CYS A 303 -21.37 3.42 7.34
C CYS A 303 -20.63 3.55 6.02
N GLU A 304 -20.50 2.46 5.25
CA GLU A 304 -20.18 2.58 3.83
C GLU A 304 -21.48 2.86 3.05
N LEU A 305 -21.65 4.15 2.73
CA LEU A 305 -22.85 4.72 2.15
C LEU A 305 -22.84 4.63 0.63
N GLU A 306 -23.74 3.86 0.02
CA GLU A 306 -23.87 3.82 -1.44
C GLU A 306 -24.36 5.15 -2.00
N ILE A 307 -23.63 5.70 -2.98
CA ILE A 307 -24.09 6.79 -3.83
C ILE A 307 -24.89 6.15 -4.96
N ARG A 308 -26.21 6.21 -4.89
CA ARG A 308 -27.12 5.48 -5.78
C ARG A 308 -27.04 5.93 -7.24
N VAL A 309 -27.52 5.08 -8.14
CA VAL A 309 -27.50 5.33 -9.59
C VAL A 309 -28.23 6.61 -10.00
N ASP A 310 -29.25 6.99 -9.25
CA ASP A 310 -30.03 8.23 -9.42
C ASP A 310 -29.35 9.48 -8.82
N GLY A 311 -28.17 9.31 -8.20
CA GLY A 311 -27.41 10.38 -7.58
C GLY A 311 -27.82 10.70 -6.15
N GLN A 312 -28.82 10.01 -5.57
CA GLN A 312 -29.19 10.18 -4.18
C GLN A 312 -28.28 9.35 -3.27
N LEU A 313 -28.10 9.81 -2.03
CA LEU A 313 -27.49 9.02 -0.98
C LEU A 313 -28.48 8.01 -0.41
N ASP A 314 -27.99 6.86 0.01
CA ASP A 314 -28.85 5.73 0.37
C ASP A 314 -29.60 5.91 1.71
N TYR A 315 -29.12 6.81 2.57
CA TYR A 315 -29.75 7.18 3.82
C TYR A 315 -30.09 8.68 3.86
N PRO A 316 -31.15 9.07 4.60
CA PRO A 316 -31.47 10.48 4.80
C PRO A 316 -30.50 11.15 5.79
N ASP A 317 -30.37 12.47 5.71
CA ASP A 317 -29.44 13.26 6.51
C ASP A 317 -29.62 13.08 8.01
N GLU A 318 -30.87 12.92 8.49
CA GLU A 318 -31.18 12.70 9.90
C GLU A 318 -30.57 11.38 10.44
N LEU A 319 -30.36 10.39 9.57
CA LEU A 319 -29.68 9.15 9.94
C LEU A 319 -28.17 9.32 9.81
N LEU A 320 -27.69 9.98 8.73
CA LEU A 320 -26.27 10.23 8.51
C LEU A 320 -25.65 11.03 9.64
N ALA A 321 -26.34 12.05 10.15
CA ALA A 321 -25.92 12.86 11.31
C ALA A 321 -25.69 12.07 12.62
N ARG A 322 -26.05 10.79 12.66
CA ARG A 322 -25.94 9.93 13.86
C ARG A 322 -24.77 8.97 13.81
N TYR A 323 -24.09 8.88 12.68
CA TYR A 323 -22.86 8.14 12.56
C TYR A 323 -21.67 8.98 13.08
N ASP A 324 -20.64 8.29 13.55
CA ASP A 324 -19.38 8.92 13.89
C ASP A 324 -18.56 9.24 12.62
N VAL A 325 -18.68 8.38 11.58
CA VAL A 325 -17.97 8.51 10.29
C VAL A 325 -18.84 7.97 9.16
N VAL A 326 -18.98 8.73 8.09
CA VAL A 326 -19.69 8.32 6.86
C VAL A 326 -18.71 8.22 5.71
N VAL A 327 -18.57 7.03 5.15
CA VAL A 327 -17.68 6.67 4.05
C VAL A 327 -18.53 6.46 2.80
N ALA A 328 -18.58 7.41 1.89
CA ALA A 328 -19.42 7.32 0.69
C ALA A 328 -18.72 6.57 -0.45
N SER A 329 -19.41 5.63 -1.07
CA SER A 329 -18.87 4.77 -2.11
C SER A 329 -19.77 4.64 -3.34
N LEU A 330 -19.18 4.20 -4.46
CA LEU A 330 -19.88 3.98 -5.72
C LEU A 330 -19.65 2.54 -6.21
N HIS A 331 -20.59 1.63 -5.91
CA HIS A 331 -20.51 0.22 -6.32
C HIS A 331 -21.31 -0.09 -7.58
N VAL A 332 -22.48 0.51 -7.75
CA VAL A 332 -23.40 0.21 -8.84
C VAL A 332 -23.42 1.33 -9.90
N GLY A 333 -23.82 1.01 -11.12
CA GLY A 333 -23.94 2.00 -12.21
C GLY A 333 -22.62 2.54 -12.74
N ARG A 334 -21.53 1.82 -12.58
CA ARG A 334 -20.14 2.21 -12.92
C ARG A 334 -19.90 2.57 -14.39
N LYS A 335 -20.77 2.10 -15.30
CA LYS A 335 -20.68 2.37 -16.75
C LYS A 335 -21.51 3.57 -17.19
N GLN A 336 -22.02 4.36 -16.24
CA GLN A 336 -22.68 5.63 -16.57
C GLN A 336 -21.68 6.60 -17.23
N PRO A 337 -22.18 7.52 -18.09
CA PRO A 337 -21.35 8.59 -18.64
C PRO A 337 -20.66 9.41 -17.53
N ARG A 338 -19.46 9.93 -17.82
CA ARG A 338 -18.66 10.74 -16.90
C ARG A 338 -19.46 11.81 -16.17
N ALA A 339 -20.28 12.58 -16.90
CA ALA A 339 -21.08 13.64 -16.29
C ALA A 339 -22.05 13.13 -15.22
N GLN A 340 -22.61 11.91 -15.39
CA GLN A 340 -23.50 11.32 -14.39
C GLN A 340 -22.71 10.79 -13.19
N LEU A 341 -21.54 10.18 -13.41
CA LEU A 341 -20.66 9.75 -12.33
C LEU A 341 -20.18 10.95 -11.49
N MET A 342 -19.77 12.04 -12.16
CA MET A 342 -19.37 13.28 -11.49
C MET A 342 -20.53 13.91 -10.71
N ALA A 343 -21.75 13.92 -11.25
CA ALA A 343 -22.92 14.42 -10.53
C ALA A 343 -23.21 13.60 -9.24
N ARG A 344 -22.96 12.29 -9.25
CA ARG A 344 -23.11 11.43 -8.07
C ARG A 344 -22.05 11.76 -7.01
N TYR A 345 -20.78 11.90 -7.41
CA TYR A 345 -19.71 12.32 -6.48
C TYR A 345 -19.96 13.74 -5.93
N HIS A 346 -20.45 14.66 -6.78
CA HIS A 346 -20.85 16.00 -6.34
C HIS A 346 -21.89 15.93 -5.22
N THR A 347 -22.95 15.11 -5.38
CA THR A 347 -23.96 14.95 -4.31
C THR A 347 -23.33 14.49 -2.99
N ALA A 348 -22.40 13.54 -3.04
CA ALA A 348 -21.72 13.06 -1.82
C ALA A 348 -20.81 14.14 -1.22
N LEU A 349 -19.99 14.79 -2.05
CA LEU A 349 -19.04 15.82 -1.60
C LEU A 349 -19.72 17.06 -1.01
N GLN A 350 -20.92 17.41 -1.50
CA GLN A 350 -21.70 18.55 -0.97
C GLN A 350 -22.51 18.22 0.28
N ASN A 351 -22.61 16.94 0.66
CA ASN A 351 -23.35 16.54 1.85
C ASN A 351 -22.47 16.74 3.10
N PRO A 352 -22.92 17.54 4.10
CA PRO A 352 -22.11 17.87 5.28
C PRO A 352 -21.84 16.68 6.22
N HIS A 353 -22.52 15.56 6.01
CA HIS A 353 -22.36 14.34 6.79
C HIS A 353 -21.48 13.30 6.10
N VAL A 354 -21.00 13.55 4.89
CA VAL A 354 -20.05 12.67 4.19
C VAL A 354 -18.63 13.10 4.52
N ASP A 355 -17.88 12.21 5.16
CA ASP A 355 -16.54 12.49 5.64
C ASP A 355 -15.46 12.00 4.70
N ILE A 356 -15.68 10.84 4.07
CA ILE A 356 -14.68 10.13 3.26
C ILE A 356 -15.33 9.67 1.94
N ILE A 357 -14.59 9.78 0.84
CA ILE A 357 -14.91 9.07 -0.40
C ILE A 357 -14.08 7.79 -0.46
N ALA A 358 -14.74 6.64 -0.35
CA ALA A 358 -14.13 5.31 -0.39
C ALA A 358 -13.65 4.94 -1.79
N HIS A 359 -12.47 4.27 -1.85
CA HIS A 359 -11.89 3.70 -3.09
C HIS A 359 -12.32 4.47 -4.36
N PRO A 360 -11.93 5.76 -4.46
CA PRO A 360 -12.54 6.72 -5.39
C PRO A 360 -12.46 6.32 -6.86
N SER A 361 -11.45 5.53 -7.27
CA SER A 361 -11.38 5.04 -8.65
C SER A 361 -12.30 3.84 -8.88
N GLY A 362 -12.68 3.16 -7.82
CA GLY A 362 -13.49 1.95 -7.85
C GLY A 362 -12.86 0.79 -8.62
N ARG A 363 -11.56 0.85 -8.91
CA ARG A 363 -10.82 -0.19 -9.63
C ARG A 363 -10.72 -1.50 -8.84
N LYS A 364 -10.42 -2.59 -9.54
CA LYS A 364 -9.87 -3.84 -8.99
C LYS A 364 -8.75 -4.30 -9.91
N LEU A 365 -7.56 -4.42 -9.38
CA LEU A 365 -6.32 -4.69 -10.13
C LEU A 365 -6.42 -5.98 -10.95
N GLY A 366 -6.22 -5.86 -12.26
CA GLY A 366 -6.34 -6.97 -13.21
C GLY A 366 -7.77 -7.45 -13.50
N MET A 367 -8.80 -6.86 -12.89
CA MET A 367 -10.20 -7.28 -13.03
C MET A 367 -11.12 -6.18 -13.53
N ARG A 368 -10.86 -4.94 -13.12
CA ARG A 368 -11.79 -3.82 -13.34
C ARG A 368 -11.05 -2.50 -13.37
N ASP A 369 -11.24 -1.75 -14.46
CA ASP A 369 -10.61 -0.46 -14.66
C ASP A 369 -11.19 0.63 -13.76
N ASP A 370 -10.47 1.75 -13.67
CA ASP A 370 -10.92 2.99 -13.02
C ASP A 370 -12.25 3.47 -13.59
N LEU A 371 -13.03 4.18 -12.78
CA LEU A 371 -14.16 4.97 -13.23
C LEU A 371 -13.69 6.10 -14.18
N ASP A 372 -14.50 6.40 -15.19
CA ASP A 372 -14.26 7.52 -16.10
C ASP A 372 -14.69 8.83 -15.43
N LEU A 373 -13.76 9.48 -14.68
CA LEU A 373 -14.01 10.69 -13.91
C LEU A 373 -13.20 11.88 -14.43
N ASP A 374 -13.68 13.08 -14.16
CA ASP A 374 -12.87 14.29 -14.19
C ASP A 374 -12.14 14.41 -12.84
N TRP A 375 -10.93 13.88 -12.80
CA TRP A 375 -10.17 13.75 -11.56
C TRP A 375 -9.78 15.07 -10.95
N ASP A 376 -9.42 16.06 -11.76
CA ASP A 376 -9.03 17.38 -11.24
C ASP A 376 -10.25 18.09 -10.63
N ALA A 377 -11.42 17.98 -11.25
CA ALA A 377 -12.66 18.50 -10.69
C ALA A 377 -13.04 17.81 -9.38
N LEU A 378 -12.90 16.47 -9.30
CA LEU A 378 -13.13 15.70 -8.07
C LEU A 378 -12.20 16.15 -6.94
N TYR A 379 -10.91 16.31 -7.23
CA TYR A 379 -9.92 16.72 -6.23
C TYR A 379 -10.15 18.15 -5.75
N GLN A 380 -10.46 19.05 -6.68
CA GLN A 380 -10.78 20.42 -6.32
C GLN A 380 -11.97 20.47 -5.36
N GLU A 381 -13.05 19.78 -5.69
CA GLU A 381 -14.25 19.76 -4.87
C GLU A 381 -14.01 19.09 -3.51
N ALA A 382 -13.30 17.95 -3.46
CA ALA A 382 -12.94 17.28 -2.21
C ALA A 382 -12.10 18.20 -1.30
N ALA A 383 -11.17 18.97 -1.88
CA ALA A 383 -10.38 19.94 -1.13
C ALA A 383 -11.23 21.10 -0.59
N GLU A 384 -12.17 21.62 -1.40
CA GLU A 384 -13.07 22.72 -1.02
C GLU A 384 -14.08 22.30 0.07
N THR A 385 -14.60 21.08 0.00
CA THR A 385 -15.54 20.54 1.01
C THR A 385 -14.82 19.93 2.22
N HIS A 386 -13.50 19.79 2.16
CA HIS A 386 -12.68 19.09 3.15
C HIS A 386 -13.05 17.61 3.32
N THR A 387 -13.68 17.00 2.33
CA THR A 387 -13.97 15.57 2.32
C THR A 387 -12.67 14.80 2.05
N LEU A 388 -12.42 13.79 2.86
CA LEU A 388 -11.20 13.00 2.77
C LEU A 388 -11.27 12.02 1.59
N LEU A 389 -10.13 11.76 0.98
CA LEU A 389 -9.99 10.70 0.00
C LEU A 389 -9.36 9.47 0.65
N GLU A 390 -9.97 8.32 0.42
CA GLU A 390 -9.45 7.05 0.91
C GLU A 390 -8.20 6.62 0.13
N ILE A 391 -7.25 6.07 0.87
CA ILE A 391 -6.17 5.23 0.35
C ILE A 391 -6.43 3.81 0.86
N ASN A 392 -7.17 3.06 0.07
CA ASN A 392 -7.61 1.71 0.38
C ASN A 392 -6.45 0.73 0.21
N GLY A 393 -6.12 0.03 1.29
CA GLY A 393 -5.01 -0.93 1.34
C GLY A 393 -5.35 -2.33 0.83
N SER A 394 -6.62 -2.62 0.50
CA SER A 394 -7.00 -3.93 -0.04
C SER A 394 -6.16 -4.30 -1.26
N ASP A 395 -5.52 -5.46 -1.23
CA ASP A 395 -4.64 -5.95 -2.30
C ASP A 395 -5.34 -6.05 -3.67
N GLU A 396 -6.67 -6.20 -3.67
CA GLU A 396 -7.45 -6.17 -4.91
C GLU A 396 -7.61 -4.78 -5.48
N ARG A 397 -7.56 -3.72 -4.64
CA ARG A 397 -7.84 -2.34 -5.04
C ARG A 397 -6.58 -1.50 -5.14
N LEU A 398 -5.87 -1.34 -4.01
CA LEU A 398 -4.77 -0.38 -3.85
C LEU A 398 -5.16 0.99 -4.43
N ASP A 399 -6.26 1.54 -3.95
CA ASP A 399 -6.95 2.71 -4.49
C ASP A 399 -6.92 3.86 -3.45
N LEU A 400 -6.37 5.00 -3.77
CA LEU A 400 -5.91 5.56 -5.03
C LEU A 400 -4.49 5.10 -5.42
N ALA A 401 -4.24 5.06 -6.75
CA ALA A 401 -2.88 4.90 -7.27
C ALA A 401 -1.96 6.08 -6.89
N ASP A 402 -0.67 5.81 -6.71
CA ASP A 402 0.32 6.81 -6.31
C ASP A 402 0.35 8.10 -7.17
N PRO A 403 0.21 8.09 -8.52
CA PRO A 403 0.15 9.34 -9.27
C PRO A 403 -1.10 10.18 -8.96
N ARG A 404 -2.23 9.51 -8.64
CA ARG A 404 -3.47 10.18 -8.24
C ARG A 404 -3.34 10.80 -6.86
N ILE A 405 -2.74 10.09 -5.90
CA ILE A 405 -2.44 10.60 -4.56
C ILE A 405 -1.58 11.86 -4.67
N ARG A 406 -0.48 11.82 -5.44
CA ARG A 406 0.38 13.00 -5.65
C ARG A 406 -0.38 14.19 -6.25
N ARG A 407 -1.23 13.94 -7.24
CA ARG A 407 -2.04 15.00 -7.87
C ARG A 407 -3.05 15.58 -6.91
N ALA A 408 -3.81 14.73 -6.20
CA ALA A 408 -4.80 15.16 -5.22
C ALA A 408 -4.15 15.95 -4.06
N HIS A 409 -3.01 15.48 -3.54
CA HIS A 409 -2.25 16.18 -2.51
C HIS A 409 -1.80 17.57 -2.98
N ALA A 410 -1.28 17.68 -4.22
CA ALA A 410 -0.89 18.96 -4.80
C ALA A 410 -2.07 19.94 -4.98
N MET A 411 -3.30 19.44 -5.00
CA MET A 411 -4.54 20.22 -5.07
C MET A 411 -5.15 20.51 -3.68
N GLY A 412 -4.49 20.08 -2.58
CA GLY A 412 -4.92 20.36 -1.22
C GLY A 412 -5.81 19.32 -0.56
N CYS A 413 -6.05 18.18 -1.21
CA CYS A 413 -6.78 17.07 -0.59
C CYS A 413 -6.05 16.51 0.63
N ARG A 414 -6.84 15.99 1.58
CA ARG A 414 -6.38 15.20 2.73
C ARG A 414 -6.86 13.77 2.59
N PHE A 415 -6.20 12.86 3.32
CA PHE A 415 -6.40 11.44 3.14
C PHE A 415 -6.68 10.70 4.45
N VAL A 416 -7.27 9.53 4.33
CA VAL A 416 -7.21 8.45 5.31
C VAL A 416 -6.60 7.22 4.65
N VAL A 417 -5.94 6.38 5.44
CA VAL A 417 -5.45 5.07 5.00
C VAL A 417 -6.22 4.01 5.77
N ASP A 418 -6.80 3.05 5.07
CA ASP A 418 -7.59 2.00 5.69
C ASP A 418 -7.39 0.63 5.05
N SER A 419 -7.96 -0.38 5.72
CA SER A 419 -7.79 -1.77 5.31
C SER A 419 -8.89 -2.27 4.40
N ASP A 420 -10.11 -1.72 4.50
CA ASP A 420 -11.33 -2.28 3.90
C ASP A 420 -11.50 -3.77 4.28
N ALA A 421 -11.22 -4.07 5.57
CA ALA A 421 -11.09 -5.44 6.04
C ALA A 421 -12.45 -6.12 6.19
N HIS A 422 -12.59 -7.31 5.59
CA HIS A 422 -13.70 -8.24 5.72
C HIS A 422 -13.31 -9.49 6.52
N TYR A 423 -12.00 -9.78 6.61
CA TYR A 423 -11.41 -10.90 7.34
C TYR A 423 -10.35 -10.41 8.31
N ARG A 424 -10.08 -11.19 9.37
CA ARG A 424 -9.09 -10.84 10.41
C ARG A 424 -7.68 -10.52 9.85
N HIS A 425 -7.25 -11.22 8.83
CA HIS A 425 -5.91 -11.03 8.25
C HIS A 425 -5.85 -9.79 7.35
N GLU A 426 -6.98 -9.27 6.88
CA GLU A 426 -7.02 -8.11 5.98
C GLU A 426 -6.77 -6.79 6.71
N TYR A 427 -6.82 -6.73 8.04
CA TYR A 427 -6.33 -5.57 8.78
C TYR A 427 -4.83 -5.29 8.52
N ASP A 428 -4.07 -6.29 8.06
CA ASP A 428 -2.68 -6.14 7.67
C ASP A 428 -2.53 -5.38 6.33
N ASN A 429 -3.63 -5.18 5.58
CA ASN A 429 -3.69 -4.35 4.36
C ASN A 429 -3.31 -2.90 4.62
N LEU A 430 -3.43 -2.39 5.84
CA LEU A 430 -2.94 -1.06 6.21
C LEU A 430 -1.48 -0.85 5.79
N ALA A 431 -0.64 -1.88 5.84
CA ALA A 431 0.76 -1.80 5.40
C ALA A 431 0.89 -1.55 3.89
N TRP A 432 -0.07 -2.01 3.09
CA TRP A 432 -0.11 -1.75 1.64
C TRP A 432 -0.61 -0.34 1.35
N GLY A 433 -1.68 0.11 2.05
CA GLY A 433 -2.17 1.48 1.98
C GLY A 433 -1.09 2.51 2.35
N ILE A 434 -0.35 2.27 3.43
CA ILE A 434 0.83 3.09 3.81
C ILE A 434 1.89 3.07 2.70
N GLY A 435 2.14 1.94 2.06
CA GLY A 435 3.05 1.86 0.92
C GLY A 435 2.64 2.82 -0.21
N LEU A 436 1.34 2.87 -0.55
CA LEU A 436 0.79 3.81 -1.53
C LEU A 436 0.91 5.27 -1.08
N ALA A 437 0.55 5.56 0.18
CA ALA A 437 0.67 6.90 0.75
C ALA A 437 2.13 7.41 0.68
N ARG A 438 3.11 6.57 1.01
CA ARG A 438 4.55 6.85 0.90
C ARG A 438 4.96 7.11 -0.55
N ARG A 439 4.49 6.28 -1.51
CA ARG A 439 4.69 6.48 -2.95
C ARG A 439 4.05 7.79 -3.43
N GLY A 440 2.94 8.16 -2.82
CA GLY A 440 2.25 9.45 -3.00
C GLY A 440 2.94 10.65 -2.35
N TRP A 441 4.08 10.46 -1.68
CA TRP A 441 4.87 11.48 -0.97
C TRP A 441 4.18 12.05 0.28
N LEU A 442 3.20 11.35 0.85
CA LEU A 442 2.46 11.85 1.99
C LEU A 442 3.26 11.78 3.30
N GLN A 443 3.07 12.82 4.10
CA GLN A 443 3.57 12.94 5.46
C GLN A 443 2.45 12.61 6.47
N PRO A 444 2.75 12.38 7.75
CA PRO A 444 1.71 12.15 8.76
C PRO A 444 0.64 13.25 8.80
N ALA A 445 1.03 14.51 8.57
CA ALA A 445 0.08 15.63 8.56
C ALA A 445 -0.95 15.57 7.42
N ASP A 446 -0.69 14.81 6.35
CA ASP A 446 -1.57 14.67 5.19
C ASP A 446 -2.60 13.55 5.36
N VAL A 447 -2.38 12.65 6.33
CA VAL A 447 -3.18 11.45 6.60
C VAL A 447 -3.89 11.61 7.94
N LEU A 448 -5.21 11.75 7.91
CA LEU A 448 -5.96 12.18 9.09
C LEU A 448 -6.00 11.11 10.20
N ASN A 449 -6.00 9.83 9.86
CA ASN A 449 -5.99 8.75 10.86
C ASN A 449 -4.59 8.45 11.45
N THR A 450 -3.63 9.36 11.27
CA THR A 450 -2.46 9.50 12.14
C THR A 450 -2.72 10.43 13.35
N ARG A 451 -3.92 10.98 13.47
CA ARG A 451 -4.35 11.84 14.56
C ARG A 451 -5.03 11.03 15.65
N SER A 452 -5.05 11.59 16.86
CA SER A 452 -5.83 10.98 17.94
C SER A 452 -7.32 10.83 17.54
N ARG A 453 -8.01 9.92 18.20
CA ARG A 453 -9.45 9.72 18.02
C ARG A 453 -10.24 11.03 18.18
N GLU A 454 -9.90 11.83 19.18
CA GLU A 454 -10.57 13.10 19.46
C GLU A 454 -10.37 14.09 18.30
N ALA A 455 -9.15 14.18 17.75
CA ALA A 455 -8.85 15.03 16.61
C ALA A 455 -9.55 14.54 15.33
N LEU A 456 -9.62 13.22 15.10
CA LEU A 456 -10.39 12.65 14.00
C LEU A 456 -11.86 13.05 14.11
N LEU A 457 -12.51 12.82 15.26
CA LEU A 457 -13.92 13.15 15.47
C LEU A 457 -14.19 14.65 15.41
N ALA A 458 -13.27 15.48 15.89
CA ALA A 458 -13.38 16.92 15.76
C ALA A 458 -13.35 17.35 14.28
N TRP A 459 -12.44 16.76 13.48
CA TRP A 459 -12.43 16.99 12.03
C TRP A 459 -13.76 16.59 11.38
N MET A 460 -14.30 15.39 11.66
CA MET A 460 -15.58 14.93 11.11
C MET A 460 -16.72 15.85 11.53
N ALA A 461 -16.68 16.43 12.74
CA ALA A 461 -17.64 17.42 13.22
C ALA A 461 -17.45 18.84 12.64
N GLY A 462 -16.49 19.05 11.74
CA GLY A 462 -16.26 20.32 11.04
C GLY A 462 -15.18 21.21 11.62
N ASP A 463 -14.47 20.80 12.69
CA ASP A 463 -13.30 21.53 13.18
C ASP A 463 -12.07 21.21 12.31
N ARG A 464 -11.79 22.06 11.35
CA ARG A 464 -10.69 21.90 10.40
C ARG A 464 -9.35 22.43 10.90
N SER A 465 -9.28 22.87 12.16
CA SER A 465 -8.05 23.38 12.79
C SER A 465 -7.18 22.28 13.43
N VAL A 466 -7.71 21.06 13.58
CA VAL A 466 -7.06 19.89 14.19
C VAL A 466 -6.18 19.12 13.22
#